data_f7cbcca29683bc483942354d0a9ac1ef
#
_entry.id   f7cbcca29683bc483942354d0a9ac1ef
#
_cell.length_a   1.000
_cell.length_b   1.000
_cell.length_c   1.000
_cell.angle_alpha   90.00
_cell.angle_beta   90.00
_cell.angle_gamma   90.00
#
_symmetry.space_group_name_H-M   'P 1'
#
loop_
_entity.id
_entity.type
_entity.pdbx_description
1 polymer ?
#
loop_
_entity_poly.entity_id
_entity_poly.type
_entity_poly.pdbx_seq_one_letter_code
_entity_poly.pdbx_strand_id
1 'polypeptide(L)'
;MSKDISFLLPSNTTDRNPIDFVMKSIDNINRLGKSQDKYTYEILVYSKHKIEGENVKWFEEITFSDGCVAAYNFLVKKAEGKWLVHSVDDCFFDEEFFSSIDLLESYVYNNRKIKILSLGSDNGLGSFMPSGYPKYGVHRYPIVSKDTIMNYFNGYFYHPSFKNHYADNWLGYWLTLMFDETMVEVWNTTIHIGPPTSYNIHNGHDYQVFKELVDKFHKGYNQYV
;
A
#
# COMPACT_ATOMS: atom_id res chain seq x y z
N MET A 1 14.05 -13.27 15.06
CA MET A 1 14.72 -12.66 13.89
C MET A 1 13.75 -11.63 13.33
N SER A 2 14.24 -10.43 12.99
CA SER A 2 13.42 -9.44 12.29
C SER A 2 13.04 -9.98 10.89
N LYS A 3 11.85 -9.62 10.41
CA LYS A 3 11.42 -9.96 9.06
C LYS A 3 11.99 -8.95 8.06
N ASP A 4 12.20 -9.41 6.82
CA ASP A 4 12.63 -8.51 5.74
C ASP A 4 11.42 -7.78 5.13
N ILE A 5 10.29 -8.48 4.99
CA ILE A 5 9.09 -7.99 4.30
C ILE A 5 7.86 -8.21 5.17
N SER A 6 6.99 -7.19 5.27
CA SER A 6 5.65 -7.31 5.81
C SER A 6 4.62 -6.98 4.73
N PHE A 7 3.82 -7.95 4.33
CA PHE A 7 2.67 -7.75 3.48
C PHE A 7 1.50 -7.25 4.33
N LEU A 8 0.99 -6.07 4.02
CA LEU A 8 -0.12 -5.45 4.74
C LEU A 8 -1.41 -5.75 3.97
N LEU A 9 -2.23 -6.65 4.51
CA LEU A 9 -3.41 -7.20 3.83
C LEU A 9 -4.69 -6.91 4.63
N PRO A 10 -5.24 -5.69 4.56
CA PRO A 10 -6.56 -5.44 5.08
C PRO A 10 -7.60 -6.09 4.16
N SER A 11 -8.59 -6.75 4.75
CA SER A 11 -9.68 -7.37 4.01
C SER A 11 -11.02 -7.15 4.66
N ASN A 12 -11.94 -6.59 3.89
CA ASN A 12 -13.34 -6.51 4.25
C ASN A 12 -14.08 -7.72 3.67
N THR A 13 -13.98 -8.86 4.36
CA THR A 13 -14.68 -10.07 3.98
C THR A 13 -16.20 -9.86 4.10
N THR A 14 -16.85 -9.71 2.98
CA THR A 14 -18.31 -9.58 2.84
C THR A 14 -18.83 -10.66 1.88
N ASP A 15 -20.14 -10.77 1.73
CA ASP A 15 -20.74 -11.65 0.69
C ASP A 15 -20.24 -11.33 -0.73
N ARG A 16 -19.77 -10.10 -0.96
CA ARG A 16 -19.20 -9.65 -2.25
C ARG A 16 -17.71 -9.87 -2.38
N ASN A 17 -17.02 -10.05 -1.25
CA ASN A 17 -15.59 -10.33 -1.18
C ASN A 17 -15.39 -11.54 -0.25
N PRO A 18 -15.60 -12.77 -0.76
CA PRO A 18 -15.54 -13.96 0.05
C PRO A 18 -14.13 -14.20 0.59
N ILE A 19 -14.08 -14.87 1.73
CA ILE A 19 -12.82 -15.27 2.39
C ILE A 19 -11.84 -15.99 1.44
N ASP A 20 -12.38 -16.65 0.41
CA ASP A 20 -11.58 -17.35 -0.60
C ASP A 20 -10.61 -16.44 -1.37
N PHE A 21 -10.94 -15.15 -1.56
CA PHE A 21 -10.01 -14.21 -2.22
C PHE A 21 -8.82 -13.92 -1.33
N VAL A 22 -9.06 -13.65 -0.05
CA VAL A 22 -7.99 -13.45 0.93
C VAL A 22 -7.07 -14.67 0.99
N MET A 23 -7.66 -15.86 1.06
CA MET A 23 -6.88 -17.11 1.10
C MET A 23 -6.05 -17.30 -0.16
N LYS A 24 -6.59 -17.01 -1.35
CA LYS A 24 -5.83 -17.08 -2.60
C LYS A 24 -4.67 -16.07 -2.63
N SER A 25 -4.88 -14.84 -2.12
CA SER A 25 -3.80 -13.85 -2.01
C SER A 25 -2.71 -14.33 -1.06
N ILE A 26 -3.07 -14.92 0.08
CA ILE A 26 -2.12 -15.52 1.03
C ILE A 26 -1.36 -16.68 0.38
N ASP A 27 -2.07 -17.57 -0.33
CA ASP A 27 -1.45 -18.72 -1.02
C ASP A 27 -0.49 -18.25 -2.12
N ASN A 28 -0.83 -17.19 -2.87
CA ASN A 28 0.05 -16.60 -3.85
C ASN A 28 1.33 -16.06 -3.19
N ILE A 29 1.22 -15.27 -2.12
CA ILE A 29 2.38 -14.73 -1.39
C ILE A 29 3.27 -15.88 -0.86
N ASN A 30 2.65 -16.90 -0.25
CA ASN A 30 3.39 -18.04 0.29
C ASN A 30 4.06 -18.86 -0.81
N ARG A 31 3.40 -19.07 -1.95
CA ARG A 31 3.98 -19.75 -3.11
C ARG A 31 5.22 -19.01 -3.62
N LEU A 32 5.13 -17.70 -3.80
CA LEU A 32 6.25 -16.86 -4.22
C LEU A 32 7.36 -16.84 -3.17
N GLY A 33 7.00 -16.76 -1.88
CA GLY A 33 7.97 -16.83 -0.80
C GLY A 33 8.74 -18.14 -0.73
N LYS A 34 8.11 -19.28 -1.08
CA LYS A 34 8.76 -20.59 -1.15
C LYS A 34 9.66 -20.76 -2.37
N SER A 35 9.49 -19.98 -3.41
CA SER A 35 10.34 -20.01 -4.61
C SER A 35 11.68 -19.30 -4.44
N GLN A 36 11.90 -18.65 -3.29
CA GLN A 36 13.14 -17.94 -2.96
C GLN A 36 13.56 -18.19 -1.51
N ASP A 37 14.83 -18.05 -1.21
CA ASP A 37 15.42 -18.26 0.11
C ASP A 37 16.09 -16.99 0.70
N LYS A 38 16.09 -15.90 -0.07
CA LYS A 38 16.79 -14.66 0.25
C LYS A 38 16.10 -13.83 1.32
N TYR A 39 14.76 -13.77 1.27
CA TYR A 39 13.97 -12.88 2.12
C TYR A 39 13.03 -13.65 3.04
N THR A 40 13.00 -13.23 4.30
CA THR A 40 11.99 -13.66 5.27
C THR A 40 10.80 -12.70 5.24
N TYR A 41 9.59 -13.22 5.43
CA TYR A 41 8.39 -12.39 5.34
C TYR A 41 7.32 -12.78 6.37
N GLU A 42 6.37 -11.90 6.53
CA GLU A 42 5.13 -12.08 7.26
C GLU A 42 3.96 -11.50 6.47
N ILE A 43 2.76 -12.01 6.72
CA ILE A 43 1.51 -11.55 6.12
C ILE A 43 0.63 -11.07 7.27
N LEU A 44 0.39 -9.77 7.35
CA LEU A 44 -0.42 -9.15 8.38
C LEU A 44 -1.83 -8.95 7.85
N VAL A 45 -2.76 -9.73 8.34
CA VAL A 45 -4.16 -9.71 7.90
C VAL A 45 -4.99 -8.98 8.95
N TYR A 46 -5.75 -7.96 8.51
CA TYR A 46 -6.73 -7.25 9.33
C TYR A 46 -8.12 -7.49 8.74
N SER A 47 -8.92 -8.29 9.42
CA SER A 47 -10.23 -8.70 8.92
C SER A 47 -11.19 -9.08 10.02
N LYS A 48 -12.50 -9.04 9.71
CA LYS A 48 -13.57 -9.44 10.61
C LYS A 48 -13.53 -10.95 10.95
N HIS A 49 -13.20 -11.75 9.96
CA HIS A 49 -13.12 -13.20 10.14
C HIS A 49 -11.69 -13.62 10.39
N LYS A 50 -11.52 -14.54 11.36
CA LYS A 50 -10.20 -15.09 11.66
C LYS A 50 -9.63 -15.80 10.45
N ILE A 51 -8.41 -15.42 10.08
CA ILE A 51 -7.65 -16.01 9.00
C ILE A 51 -6.44 -16.72 9.59
N GLU A 52 -6.27 -18.00 9.26
CA GLU A 52 -5.13 -18.81 9.67
C GLU A 52 -4.33 -19.22 8.42
N GLY A 53 -3.03 -19.27 8.54
CA GLY A 53 -2.15 -19.69 7.44
C GLY A 53 -0.68 -19.59 7.80
N GLU A 54 0.15 -20.11 6.93
CA GLU A 54 1.60 -20.02 7.04
C GLU A 54 2.05 -18.57 6.93
N ASN A 55 2.92 -18.11 7.83
CA ASN A 55 3.42 -16.74 7.93
C ASN A 55 2.36 -15.66 8.20
N VAL A 56 1.11 -16.07 8.50
CA VAL A 56 -0.01 -15.16 8.77
C VAL A 56 -0.02 -14.74 10.23
N LYS A 57 -0.16 -13.42 10.46
CA LYS A 57 -0.54 -12.81 11.73
C LYS A 57 -1.87 -12.11 11.53
N TRP A 58 -2.93 -12.69 12.07
CA TRP A 58 -4.27 -12.13 11.99
C TRP A 58 -4.55 -11.14 13.11
N PHE A 59 -5.24 -10.06 12.79
CA PHE A 59 -5.74 -9.05 13.70
C PHE A 59 -7.23 -8.85 13.46
N GLU A 60 -8.00 -8.89 14.54
CA GLU A 60 -9.44 -8.69 14.48
C GLU A 60 -9.76 -7.25 14.12
N GLU A 61 -10.64 -7.13 13.14
CA GLU A 61 -11.20 -5.87 12.74
C GLU A 61 -12.26 -5.39 13.73
N ILE A 62 -12.01 -4.24 14.32
CA ILE A 62 -12.93 -3.64 15.28
C ILE A 62 -13.86 -2.64 14.61
N THR A 63 -13.44 -1.95 13.53
CA THR A 63 -14.27 -0.95 12.85
C THR A 63 -13.83 -0.68 11.40
N PHE A 64 -14.48 -1.26 10.41
CA PHE A 64 -14.34 -0.87 9.00
C PHE A 64 -15.05 0.46 8.66
N SER A 65 -15.75 1.06 9.61
CA SER A 65 -16.34 2.40 9.42
C SER A 65 -15.31 3.47 9.05
N ASP A 66 -14.03 3.23 9.43
CA ASP A 66 -12.92 4.16 9.17
C ASP A 66 -12.19 3.91 7.85
N GLY A 67 -12.61 2.89 7.09
CA GLY A 67 -12.09 2.55 5.78
C GLY A 67 -10.75 1.81 5.77
N CYS A 68 -10.23 1.49 4.58
CA CYS A 68 -9.01 0.70 4.42
C CYS A 68 -7.75 1.46 4.86
N VAL A 69 -7.73 2.79 4.80
CA VAL A 69 -6.59 3.61 5.24
C VAL A 69 -6.27 3.40 6.71
N ALA A 70 -7.31 3.36 7.57
CA ALA A 70 -7.13 3.09 8.99
C ALA A 70 -6.52 1.70 9.22
N ALA A 71 -6.95 0.69 8.45
CA ALA A 71 -6.44 -0.66 8.52
C ALA A 71 -4.95 -0.75 8.11
N TYR A 72 -4.54 -0.11 7.01
CA TYR A 72 -3.13 -0.05 6.64
C TYR A 72 -2.29 0.62 7.72
N ASN A 73 -2.73 1.76 8.24
CA ASN A 73 -2.02 2.49 9.29
C ASN A 73 -1.95 1.69 10.61
N PHE A 74 -2.94 0.87 10.90
CA PHE A 74 -2.89 -0.08 12.02
C PHE A 74 -1.83 -1.15 11.78
N LEU A 75 -1.83 -1.78 10.59
CA LEU A 75 -0.91 -2.87 10.26
C LEU A 75 0.55 -2.42 10.24
N VAL A 76 0.84 -1.18 9.79
CA VAL A 76 2.20 -0.60 9.85
C VAL A 76 2.79 -0.67 11.27
N LYS A 77 1.96 -0.38 12.29
CA LYS A 77 2.40 -0.40 13.70
C LYS A 77 2.70 -1.82 14.20
N LYS A 78 2.16 -2.84 13.52
CA LYS A 78 2.36 -4.27 13.85
C LYS A 78 3.47 -4.92 13.03
N ALA A 79 3.85 -4.31 11.92
CA ALA A 79 4.82 -4.85 10.98
C ALA A 79 6.23 -4.91 11.58
N GLU A 80 6.92 -6.03 11.37
CA GLU A 80 8.32 -6.23 11.77
C GLU A 80 9.29 -6.07 10.58
N GLY A 81 8.78 -6.15 9.35
CA GLY A 81 9.57 -6.09 8.13
C GLY A 81 10.21 -4.73 7.86
N LYS A 82 11.37 -4.78 7.23
CA LYS A 82 12.05 -3.60 6.69
C LYS A 82 11.26 -2.95 5.56
N TRP A 83 10.68 -3.79 4.69
CA TRP A 83 9.85 -3.41 3.56
C TRP A 83 8.39 -3.66 3.85
N LEU A 84 7.57 -2.63 3.72
CA LEU A 84 6.13 -2.69 3.91
C LEU A 84 5.45 -2.70 2.55
N VAL A 85 4.70 -3.75 2.26
CA VAL A 85 4.06 -3.98 0.96
C VAL A 85 2.57 -3.75 1.09
N HIS A 86 2.04 -2.81 0.31
CA HIS A 86 0.60 -2.68 0.14
C HIS A 86 0.07 -3.93 -0.57
N SER A 87 -0.80 -4.66 0.08
CA SER A 87 -1.49 -5.83 -0.47
C SER A 87 -2.99 -5.65 -0.33
N VAL A 88 -3.75 -6.20 -1.26
CA VAL A 88 -5.20 -6.24 -1.21
C VAL A 88 -5.69 -7.66 -1.47
N ASP A 89 -6.87 -7.96 -1.00
CA ASP A 89 -7.42 -9.31 -0.99
C ASP A 89 -7.84 -9.82 -2.38
N ASP A 90 -7.85 -8.97 -3.39
CA ASP A 90 -8.18 -9.28 -4.79
C ASP A 90 -6.99 -9.12 -5.75
N CYS A 91 -5.76 -8.98 -5.23
CA CYS A 91 -4.55 -8.85 -6.04
C CYS A 91 -3.58 -10.01 -5.82
N PHE A 92 -2.94 -10.44 -6.90
CA PHE A 92 -1.83 -11.37 -6.89
C PHE A 92 -0.56 -10.69 -7.35
N PHE A 93 0.54 -11.04 -6.70
CA PHE A 93 1.88 -10.70 -7.18
C PHE A 93 2.33 -11.74 -8.21
N ASP A 94 3.09 -11.31 -9.19
CA ASP A 94 3.72 -12.20 -10.18
C ASP A 94 5.07 -12.78 -9.68
N GLU A 95 5.69 -13.59 -10.52
CA GLU A 95 6.95 -14.26 -10.20
C GLU A 95 8.13 -13.28 -10.02
N GLU A 96 8.03 -12.07 -10.55
CA GLU A 96 9.08 -11.06 -10.49
C GLU A 96 9.00 -10.16 -9.26
N PHE A 97 8.03 -10.39 -8.36
CA PHE A 97 7.82 -9.57 -7.16
C PHE A 97 9.12 -9.35 -6.36
N PHE A 98 9.88 -10.41 -6.09
CA PHE A 98 11.11 -10.31 -5.30
C PHE A 98 12.22 -9.54 -6.01
N SER A 99 12.21 -9.46 -7.34
CA SER A 99 13.11 -8.58 -8.11
C SER A 99 12.85 -7.08 -7.79
N SER A 100 11.61 -6.72 -7.45
CA SER A 100 11.29 -5.37 -6.97
C SER A 100 11.94 -5.09 -5.62
N ILE A 101 12.02 -6.08 -4.73
CA ILE A 101 12.75 -5.94 -3.45
C ILE A 101 14.27 -5.83 -3.70
N ASP A 102 14.81 -6.61 -4.63
CA ASP A 102 16.22 -6.51 -5.03
C ASP A 102 16.55 -5.12 -5.56
N LEU A 103 15.66 -4.54 -6.35
CA LEU A 103 15.82 -3.17 -6.84
C LEU A 103 15.88 -2.19 -5.67
N LEU A 104 14.94 -2.28 -4.71
CA LEU A 104 14.93 -1.44 -3.51
C LEU A 104 16.15 -1.62 -2.62
N GLU A 105 16.76 -2.80 -2.59
CA GLU A 105 18.02 -3.09 -1.90
C GLU A 105 19.26 -2.64 -2.70
N SER A 106 19.08 -2.21 -3.94
CA SER A 106 20.19 -1.76 -4.78
C SER A 106 20.87 -0.49 -4.22
N TYR A 107 22.11 -0.26 -4.65
CA TYR A 107 22.88 0.93 -4.25
C TYR A 107 22.13 2.23 -4.55
N VAL A 108 21.47 2.32 -5.70
CA VAL A 108 20.72 3.51 -6.12
C VAL A 108 19.62 3.87 -5.13
N TYR A 109 18.80 2.88 -4.75
CA TYR A 109 17.71 3.12 -3.78
C TYR A 109 18.21 3.28 -2.35
N ASN A 110 19.26 2.58 -1.97
CA ASN A 110 19.82 2.70 -0.62
C ASN A 110 20.39 4.10 -0.31
N ASN A 111 20.77 4.85 -1.33
CA ASN A 111 21.25 6.23 -1.16
C ASN A 111 20.12 7.28 -1.22
N ARG A 112 18.88 6.89 -1.43
CA ARG A 112 17.74 7.80 -1.44
C ARG A 112 17.21 8.06 -0.04
N LYS A 113 16.73 9.29 0.19
CA LYS A 113 16.03 9.65 1.43
C LYS A 113 14.72 8.91 1.56
N ILE A 114 13.97 8.83 0.46
CA ILE A 114 12.70 8.12 0.36
C ILE A 114 12.93 6.84 -0.42
N LYS A 115 12.59 5.72 0.19
CA LYS A 115 12.69 4.38 -0.40
C LYS A 115 11.30 3.84 -0.63
N ILE A 116 10.80 4.08 -1.81
CA ILE A 116 9.46 3.66 -2.27
C ILE A 116 9.54 3.18 -3.71
N LEU A 117 8.77 2.15 -4.01
CA LEU A 117 8.55 1.62 -5.34
C LEU A 117 7.06 1.35 -5.50
N SER A 118 6.45 1.75 -6.60
CA SER A 118 5.08 1.38 -6.92
C SER A 118 5.05 0.19 -7.86
N LEU A 119 4.23 -0.79 -7.51
CA LEU A 119 3.96 -1.91 -8.39
C LEU A 119 2.92 -1.50 -9.44
N GLY A 120 3.09 -1.96 -10.66
CA GLY A 120 2.11 -1.82 -11.73
C GLY A 120 0.94 -2.77 -11.57
N SER A 121 -0.11 -2.54 -12.32
CA SER A 121 -1.23 -3.47 -12.42
C SER A 121 -1.57 -3.72 -13.88
N ASP A 122 -1.99 -4.94 -14.20
CA ASP A 122 -2.40 -5.36 -15.54
C ASP A 122 -3.62 -4.60 -16.07
N ASN A 123 -4.45 -4.07 -15.20
CA ASN A 123 -5.65 -3.32 -15.57
C ASN A 123 -5.39 -1.95 -16.18
N GLY A 124 -4.14 -1.53 -16.32
CA GLY A 124 -3.77 -0.26 -16.97
C GLY A 124 -4.51 0.95 -16.40
N LEU A 125 -5.16 0.79 -15.26
CA LEU A 125 -5.88 1.86 -14.57
C LEU A 125 -4.86 2.89 -14.12
N GLY A 126 -4.49 3.69 -15.10
CA GLY A 126 -3.65 4.85 -14.92
C GLY A 126 -4.16 5.70 -13.78
N SER A 127 -3.25 6.36 -13.18
CA SER A 127 -3.42 7.34 -12.14
C SER A 127 -4.60 8.27 -12.44
N PHE A 128 -5.68 8.10 -11.74
CA PHE A 128 -6.81 9.04 -11.76
C PHE A 128 -6.48 10.20 -10.81
N MET A 129 -5.75 11.19 -11.34
CA MET A 129 -5.71 12.47 -10.63
C MET A 129 -7.01 13.22 -10.91
N PRO A 130 -7.60 13.89 -9.91
CA PRO A 130 -8.76 14.74 -10.12
C PRO A 130 -8.49 15.76 -11.23
N SER A 131 -9.49 16.09 -12.04
CA SER A 131 -9.35 17.09 -13.10
C SER A 131 -8.91 18.44 -12.50
N GLY A 132 -7.93 19.07 -13.15
CA GLY A 132 -7.37 20.35 -12.67
C GLY A 132 -6.10 20.20 -11.81
N TYR A 133 -5.70 19.00 -11.46
CA TYR A 133 -4.42 18.77 -10.79
C TYR A 133 -3.38 18.19 -11.76
N PRO A 134 -2.08 18.53 -11.57
CA PRO A 134 -1.02 17.95 -12.37
C PRO A 134 -1.05 16.42 -12.30
N LYS A 135 -0.74 15.76 -13.40
CA LYS A 135 -0.63 14.30 -13.46
C LYS A 135 0.68 13.85 -12.80
N TYR A 136 0.67 13.75 -11.50
CA TYR A 136 1.76 13.11 -10.75
C TYR A 136 1.53 11.60 -10.68
N GLY A 137 2.58 10.85 -10.43
CA GLY A 137 2.47 9.41 -10.26
C GLY A 137 1.54 9.07 -9.09
N VAL A 138 0.65 8.09 -9.28
CA VAL A 138 -0.19 7.55 -8.21
C VAL A 138 0.43 6.26 -7.73
N HIS A 139 0.67 6.18 -6.44
CA HIS A 139 1.26 5.00 -5.80
C HIS A 139 0.15 4.06 -5.32
N ARG A 140 -0.37 3.23 -6.22
CA ARG A 140 -1.49 2.31 -5.88
C ARG A 140 -1.09 1.14 -5.01
N TYR A 141 0.03 0.51 -5.36
CA TYR A 141 0.55 -0.67 -4.66
C TYR A 141 1.99 -0.41 -4.28
N PRO A 142 2.23 0.51 -3.32
CA PRO A 142 3.58 0.87 -2.97
C PRO A 142 4.25 -0.20 -2.11
N ILE A 143 5.55 -0.38 -2.35
CA ILE A 143 6.47 -0.98 -1.40
C ILE A 143 7.26 0.17 -0.79
N VAL A 144 7.23 0.31 0.52
CA VAL A 144 7.86 1.43 1.23
C VAL A 144 8.76 0.91 2.33
N SER A 145 9.96 1.49 2.50
CA SER A 145 10.76 1.13 3.67
C SER A 145 10.10 1.63 4.96
N LYS A 146 10.20 0.82 6.02
CA LYS A 146 9.70 1.21 7.34
C LYS A 146 10.36 2.50 7.84
N ASP A 147 11.63 2.70 7.55
CA ASP A 147 12.36 3.93 7.89
C ASP A 147 11.77 5.15 7.19
N THR A 148 11.37 5.02 5.91
CA THR A 148 10.67 6.09 5.19
C THR A 148 9.36 6.46 5.89
N ILE A 149 8.56 5.46 6.25
CA ILE A 149 7.31 5.67 6.99
C ILE A 149 7.56 6.40 8.31
N MET A 150 8.54 5.97 9.08
CA MET A 150 8.81 6.55 10.39
C MET A 150 9.39 7.96 10.31
N ASN A 151 10.30 8.22 9.39
CA ASN A 151 11.05 9.47 9.33
C ASN A 151 10.34 10.59 8.53
N TYR A 152 9.50 10.23 7.56
CA TYR A 152 8.91 11.20 6.64
C TYR A 152 7.38 11.21 6.65
N PHE A 153 6.74 10.08 7.03
CA PHE A 153 5.27 9.94 7.01
C PHE A 153 4.67 9.90 8.42
N ASN A 154 5.44 10.26 9.45
CA ASN A 154 5.02 10.27 10.86
C ASN A 154 4.44 8.93 11.33
N GLY A 155 4.93 7.80 10.78
CA GLY A 155 4.44 6.46 11.12
C GLY A 155 3.13 6.06 10.45
N TYR A 156 2.64 6.81 9.46
CA TYR A 156 1.45 6.48 8.69
C TYR A 156 1.82 6.02 7.28
N PHE A 157 1.22 4.94 6.83
CA PHE A 157 1.37 4.48 5.44
C PHE A 157 0.63 5.42 4.48
N TYR A 158 -0.60 5.76 4.85
CA TYR A 158 -1.43 6.74 4.18
C TYR A 158 -1.87 7.84 5.15
N HIS A 159 -2.06 9.02 4.63
CA HIS A 159 -2.51 10.15 5.45
C HIS A 159 -3.85 9.82 6.15
N PRO A 160 -3.92 9.94 7.49
CA PRO A 160 -5.02 9.38 8.30
C PRO A 160 -6.37 10.07 8.11
N SER A 161 -6.41 11.25 7.46
CA SER A 161 -7.67 11.92 7.15
C SER A 161 -8.44 11.27 6.00
N PHE A 162 -7.78 10.43 5.18
CA PHE A 162 -8.48 9.65 4.15
C PHE A 162 -9.11 8.40 4.76
N LYS A 163 -10.15 7.92 4.11
CA LYS A 163 -10.79 6.64 4.44
C LYS A 163 -10.44 5.54 3.46
N ASN A 164 -10.58 5.79 2.16
CA ASN A 164 -10.31 4.79 1.12
C ASN A 164 -9.66 5.38 -0.14
N HIS A 165 -10.22 6.49 -0.66
CA HIS A 165 -9.83 7.04 -1.95
C HIS A 165 -8.83 8.18 -1.79
N TYR A 166 -8.15 8.51 -2.89
CA TYR A 166 -7.20 9.62 -2.97
C TYR A 166 -6.00 9.59 -2.00
N ALA A 167 -5.89 8.58 -1.14
CA ALA A 167 -4.75 8.44 -0.23
C ALA A 167 -3.45 8.17 -1.00
N ASP A 168 -3.52 7.34 -2.03
CA ASP A 168 -2.47 7.05 -2.99
C ASP A 168 -2.17 8.27 -3.89
N ASN A 169 -3.19 9.02 -4.28
CA ASN A 169 -3.04 10.28 -5.00
C ASN A 169 -2.29 11.33 -4.16
N TRP A 170 -2.66 11.48 -2.88
CA TRP A 170 -1.97 12.39 -1.98
C TRP A 170 -0.52 11.98 -1.75
N LEU A 171 -0.26 10.68 -1.56
CA LEU A 171 1.09 10.17 -1.42
C LEU A 171 1.95 10.55 -2.63
N GLY A 172 1.48 10.32 -3.85
CA GLY A 172 2.18 10.68 -5.08
C GLY A 172 2.34 12.19 -5.23
N TYR A 173 1.31 12.97 -4.96
CA TYR A 173 1.34 14.42 -5.03
C TYR A 173 2.39 15.01 -4.07
N TRP A 174 2.33 14.62 -2.81
CA TRP A 174 3.25 15.11 -1.79
C TRP A 174 4.70 14.72 -2.08
N LEU A 175 4.95 13.46 -2.46
CA LEU A 175 6.29 13.00 -2.83
C LEU A 175 6.87 13.81 -3.99
N THR A 176 6.09 14.05 -5.03
CA THR A 176 6.53 14.81 -6.21
C THR A 176 6.93 16.23 -5.87
N LEU A 177 6.22 16.86 -4.96
CA LEU A 177 6.48 18.27 -4.62
C LEU A 177 7.56 18.45 -3.55
N MET A 178 7.69 17.48 -2.64
CA MET A 178 8.66 17.55 -1.55
C MET A 178 10.04 17.02 -1.93
N PHE A 179 10.07 16.05 -2.81
CA PHE A 179 11.30 15.37 -3.21
C PHE A 179 11.34 15.34 -4.73
N ASP A 180 12.32 16.00 -5.30
CA ASP A 180 12.57 16.00 -6.76
C ASP A 180 12.96 14.59 -7.29
N GLU A 181 12.83 13.60 -6.43
CA GLU A 181 13.18 12.21 -6.62
C GLU A 181 11.95 11.33 -6.75
N THR A 182 10.92 11.79 -7.45
CA THR A 182 9.76 10.96 -7.71
C THR A 182 10.13 9.76 -8.54
N MET A 183 10.47 8.75 -7.86
CA MET A 183 10.70 7.48 -8.43
C MET A 183 9.46 6.65 -8.34
N VAL A 184 8.68 6.78 -9.34
CA VAL A 184 7.69 5.79 -9.64
C VAL A 184 8.25 4.97 -10.79
N GLU A 185 9.05 3.99 -10.49
CA GLU A 185 9.17 2.89 -11.42
C GLU A 185 7.98 1.98 -11.21
N VAL A 186 7.22 1.81 -12.24
CA VAL A 186 6.07 0.92 -12.28
C VAL A 186 6.55 -0.39 -12.87
N TRP A 187 6.62 -1.42 -12.04
CA TRP A 187 6.82 -2.78 -12.52
C TRP A 187 5.46 -3.46 -12.65
N ASN A 188 5.26 -4.18 -13.73
CA ASN A 188 4.06 -4.97 -13.94
C ASN A 188 4.12 -6.23 -13.08
N THR A 189 3.72 -6.12 -11.82
CA THR A 189 3.87 -7.21 -10.88
C THR A 189 2.60 -7.57 -10.12
N THR A 190 1.46 -6.99 -10.48
CA THR A 190 0.20 -7.32 -9.81
C THR A 190 -0.89 -7.66 -10.80
N ILE A 191 -1.59 -8.74 -10.55
CA ILE A 191 -2.76 -9.19 -11.34
C ILE A 191 -4.01 -9.03 -10.50
N HIS A 192 -4.98 -8.27 -10.98
CA HIS A 192 -6.29 -8.19 -10.34
C HIS A 192 -7.12 -9.44 -10.61
N ILE A 193 -7.68 -10.00 -9.55
CA ILE A 193 -8.66 -11.07 -9.63
C ILE A 193 -9.97 -10.60 -9.02
N GLY A 194 -10.95 -10.49 -9.82
CA GLY A 194 -12.31 -10.20 -9.39
C GLY A 194 -12.88 -8.91 -9.97
N PRO A 195 -14.17 -8.70 -9.85
CA PRO A 195 -14.77 -7.46 -10.27
C PRO A 195 -14.24 -6.34 -9.37
N PRO A 196 -13.87 -5.19 -9.95
CA PRO A 196 -13.41 -4.05 -9.18
C PRO A 196 -14.51 -3.67 -8.19
N THR A 197 -14.28 -3.93 -6.92
CA THR A 197 -15.15 -3.50 -5.83
C THR A 197 -14.89 -2.04 -5.52
N SER A 198 -15.28 -1.15 -6.41
CA SER A 198 -15.20 0.28 -6.14
C SER A 198 -16.28 0.67 -5.12
N TYR A 199 -15.90 0.70 -3.84
CA TYR A 199 -16.74 1.30 -2.81
C TYR A 199 -16.62 2.82 -2.88
N ASN A 200 -17.55 3.45 -3.59
CA ASN A 200 -17.64 4.92 -3.68
C ASN A 200 -18.19 5.61 -2.41
N ILE A 201 -18.34 4.88 -1.30
CA ILE A 201 -19.02 5.39 -0.09
C ILE A 201 -18.31 6.61 0.50
N HIS A 202 -17.00 6.69 0.39
CA HIS A 202 -16.20 7.78 0.97
C HIS A 202 -15.61 8.74 -0.08
N ASN A 203 -15.94 8.57 -1.34
CA ASN A 203 -15.30 9.34 -2.42
C ASN A 203 -15.48 10.86 -2.25
N GLY A 204 -16.66 11.33 -1.89
CA GLY A 204 -16.91 12.77 -1.66
C GLY A 204 -16.13 13.33 -0.48
N HIS A 205 -16.05 12.60 0.64
CA HIS A 205 -15.24 12.96 1.79
C HIS A 205 -13.77 13.03 1.43
N ASP A 206 -13.23 11.95 0.87
CA ASP A 206 -11.81 11.83 0.57
C ASP A 206 -11.35 12.83 -0.51
N TYR A 207 -12.23 13.15 -1.47
CA TYR A 207 -11.96 14.21 -2.44
C TYR A 207 -11.85 15.58 -1.78
N GLN A 208 -12.72 15.89 -0.82
CA GLN A 208 -12.64 17.14 -0.07
C GLN A 208 -11.36 17.22 0.76
N VAL A 209 -11.01 16.13 1.44
CA VAL A 209 -9.74 16.02 2.19
C VAL A 209 -8.55 16.27 1.26
N PHE A 210 -8.52 15.64 0.08
CA PHE A 210 -7.46 15.85 -0.90
C PHE A 210 -7.29 17.33 -1.26
N LYS A 211 -8.39 18.02 -1.58
CA LYS A 211 -8.37 19.46 -1.90
C LYS A 211 -7.83 20.29 -0.75
N GLU A 212 -8.29 20.05 0.46
CA GLU A 212 -7.84 20.78 1.65
C GLU A 212 -6.35 20.61 1.92
N LEU A 213 -5.83 19.39 1.73
CA LEU A 213 -4.40 19.11 1.90
C LEU A 213 -3.57 19.82 0.82
N VAL A 214 -4.02 19.81 -0.44
CA VAL A 214 -3.36 20.53 -1.52
C VAL A 214 -3.35 22.03 -1.25
N ASP A 215 -4.47 22.60 -0.81
CA ASP A 215 -4.56 24.01 -0.46
C ASP A 215 -3.64 24.37 0.72
N LYS A 216 -3.56 23.53 1.75
CA LYS A 216 -2.62 23.70 2.86
C LYS A 216 -1.19 23.67 2.38
N PHE A 217 -0.85 22.69 1.52
CA PHE A 217 0.49 22.57 0.96
C PHE A 217 0.92 23.84 0.23
N HIS A 218 0.06 24.40 -0.62
CA HIS A 218 0.34 25.67 -1.32
C HIS A 218 0.44 26.89 -0.39
N LYS A 219 -0.08 26.80 0.83
CA LYS A 219 0.09 27.81 1.88
C LYS A 219 1.34 27.58 2.75
N GLY A 220 2.20 26.65 2.40
CA GLY A 220 3.48 26.39 3.06
C GLY A 220 3.45 25.30 4.13
N TYR A 221 2.38 24.51 4.26
CA TYR A 221 2.33 23.36 5.15
C TYR A 221 2.88 22.13 4.43
N ASN A 222 4.15 21.84 4.64
CA ASN A 222 4.89 20.82 3.89
C ASN A 222 4.99 19.47 4.63
N GLN A 223 4.25 19.25 5.68
CA GLN A 223 4.23 17.98 6.40
C GLN A 223 3.31 16.98 5.69
N TYR A 224 3.69 15.68 5.71
CA TYR A 224 2.85 14.62 5.16
C TYR A 224 1.55 14.47 5.94
N VAL A 225 1.63 14.54 7.27
CA VAL A 225 0.51 14.44 8.23
C VAL A 225 0.56 15.61 9.19
#